data_6105c5f653f61fe31c0a78da41d9d6ec
#
_entry.id   6105c5f653f61fe31c0a78da41d9d6ec
#
_cell.length_a   1.000
_cell.length_b   1.000
_cell.length_c   1.000
_cell.angle_alpha   90.00
_cell.angle_beta   90.00
_cell.angle_gamma   90.00
#
_symmetry.space_group_name_H-M   'P 1'
#
loop_
_entity.id
_entity.type
_entity.pdbx_description
1 polymer ?
#
loop_
_entity_poly.entity_id
_entity_poly.type
_entity_poly.pdbx_seq_one_letter_code
_entity_poly.pdbx_strand_id
1 'polypeptide(L)'
;MKIAINGFGRIGRIFLRNIITKPDIEVVAINDLTDAQTLAHLFKYDSVHRGFNGTVTADDEHIYINNKKIKILAERDPSLLPWKELNIDLVIESTGKFTSHIGAEQHLAAGAKQVIISAPSADKSVPTVVLGVNDGMVDLHSPILSNASCTTNNVAVMVKILDENWGIIDGYITTVHSMTGDQSLHDAPHKDLRRARAASASIIPTSTGAAKAITTIFPHLNGKLGGAGIRVPVLNGSLTDFTCSLKKQPTVQQINEAFKQAADGPMKDILEYTEDPIVSTDILGNPHSCIFDAQLTSVIGGLTKVVGWYDNEMGYSSRLVDLVEEISKL
;
A
#
# COMPACT_ATOMS: atom_id res chain seq x y z
N MET A 1 4.45 6.37 20.98
CA MET A 1 4.08 5.00 20.57
C MET A 1 5.34 4.26 20.14
N LYS A 2 5.56 3.03 20.64
CA LYS A 2 6.70 2.17 20.25
C LYS A 2 6.26 1.17 19.22
N ILE A 3 6.94 1.12 18.07
CA ILE A 3 6.59 0.24 16.97
C ILE A 3 7.76 -0.68 16.59
N ALA A 4 7.41 -1.85 16.04
CA ALA A 4 8.35 -2.75 15.40
C ALA A 4 7.93 -3.01 13.94
N ILE A 5 8.91 -3.32 13.10
CA ILE A 5 8.70 -3.70 11.70
C ILE A 5 9.10 -5.17 11.55
N ASN A 6 8.17 -6.01 11.11
CA ASN A 6 8.45 -7.39 10.73
C ASN A 6 8.50 -7.50 9.20
N GLY A 7 9.69 -7.74 8.66
CA GLY A 7 10.00 -7.70 7.23
C GLY A 7 10.52 -6.33 6.77
N PHE A 8 11.81 -6.26 6.48
CA PHE A 8 12.48 -5.02 6.05
C PHE A 8 12.73 -5.01 4.53
N GLY A 9 11.69 -5.46 3.78
CA GLY A 9 11.62 -5.41 2.32
C GLY A 9 11.40 -3.97 1.80
N ARG A 10 10.87 -3.84 0.57
CA ARG A 10 10.60 -2.53 -0.03
C ARG A 10 9.69 -1.67 0.87
N ILE A 11 8.53 -2.21 1.26
CA ILE A 11 7.54 -1.48 2.07
C ILE A 11 8.08 -1.14 3.46
N GLY A 12 8.68 -2.09 4.18
CA GLY A 12 9.25 -1.83 5.50
C GLY A 12 10.31 -0.73 5.49
N ARG A 13 11.16 -0.68 4.46
CA ARG A 13 12.19 0.37 4.32
C ARG A 13 11.60 1.74 3.99
N ILE A 14 10.65 1.82 3.07
CA ILE A 14 10.01 3.11 2.72
C ILE A 14 9.15 3.61 3.88
N PHE A 15 8.42 2.71 4.55
CA PHE A 15 7.70 3.06 5.77
C PHE A 15 8.64 3.66 6.82
N LEU A 16 9.80 3.03 7.08
CA LEU A 16 10.77 3.56 8.03
C LEU A 16 11.30 4.94 7.60
N ARG A 17 11.59 5.16 6.31
CA ARG A 17 12.02 6.47 5.80
C ARG A 17 11.02 7.58 6.11
N ASN A 18 9.73 7.27 6.04
CA ASN A 18 8.65 8.25 6.28
C ASN A 18 8.38 8.44 7.77
N ILE A 19 8.36 7.35 8.58
CA ILE A 19 7.96 7.41 9.98
C ILE A 19 9.07 7.92 10.90
N ILE A 20 10.36 7.76 10.52
CA ILE A 20 11.49 8.02 11.40
C ILE A 20 11.62 9.49 11.83
N THR A 21 11.00 10.40 11.10
CA THR A 21 10.99 11.84 11.41
C THR A 21 9.85 12.23 12.35
N LYS A 22 8.88 11.34 12.62
CA LYS A 22 7.72 11.63 13.47
C LYS A 22 8.15 11.62 14.94
N PRO A 23 7.87 12.72 15.70
CA PRO A 23 8.42 12.89 17.05
C PRO A 23 7.80 11.93 18.08
N ASP A 24 6.51 11.60 17.95
CA ASP A 24 5.74 10.82 18.92
C ASP A 24 5.79 9.32 18.67
N ILE A 25 6.53 8.90 17.63
CA ILE A 25 6.63 7.51 17.20
C ILE A 25 8.10 7.07 17.20
N GLU A 26 8.36 5.96 17.89
CA GLU A 26 9.68 5.35 18.01
C GLU A 26 9.68 3.97 17.34
N VAL A 27 10.53 3.79 16.31
CA VAL A 27 10.81 2.46 15.78
C VAL A 27 11.90 1.83 16.65
N VAL A 28 11.52 0.81 17.42
CA VAL A 28 12.38 0.17 18.43
C VAL A 28 13.16 -1.00 17.85
N ALA A 29 12.50 -1.79 16.98
CA ALA A 29 13.10 -2.99 16.41
C ALA A 29 12.62 -3.27 14.99
N ILE A 30 13.48 -3.95 14.26
CA ILE A 30 13.20 -4.52 12.94
C ILE A 30 13.54 -6.00 13.01
N ASN A 31 12.64 -6.85 12.56
CA ASN A 31 12.89 -8.27 12.36
C ASN A 31 12.99 -8.57 10.87
N ASP A 32 14.13 -9.11 10.44
CA ASP A 32 14.36 -9.64 9.09
C ASP A 32 15.40 -10.75 9.15
N LEU A 33 15.41 -11.69 8.20
CA LEU A 33 16.34 -12.82 8.22
C LEU A 33 17.74 -12.49 7.67
N THR A 34 17.99 -11.21 7.41
CA THR A 34 19.23 -10.66 6.89
C THR A 34 19.97 -9.90 8.00
N ASP A 35 21.30 -9.84 7.92
CA ASP A 35 22.16 -9.14 8.89
C ASP A 35 21.98 -7.61 8.85
N ALA A 36 22.32 -6.96 9.96
CA ALA A 36 22.15 -5.52 10.15
C ALA A 36 22.94 -4.67 9.14
N GLN A 37 24.12 -5.10 8.74
CA GLN A 37 24.98 -4.37 7.78
C GLN A 37 24.32 -4.32 6.40
N THR A 38 23.82 -5.47 5.93
CA THR A 38 23.08 -5.56 4.66
C THR A 38 21.80 -4.73 4.69
N LEU A 39 21.03 -4.80 5.78
CA LEU A 39 19.79 -4.03 5.93
C LEU A 39 20.05 -2.53 5.96
N ALA A 40 21.09 -2.09 6.68
CA ALA A 40 21.52 -0.70 6.70
C ALA A 40 21.95 -0.19 5.32
N HIS A 41 22.68 -1.01 4.57
CA HIS A 41 23.09 -0.67 3.20
C HIS A 41 21.88 -0.47 2.29
N LEU A 42 20.91 -1.40 2.31
CA LEU A 42 19.69 -1.35 1.51
C LEU A 42 18.73 -0.23 1.95
N PHE A 43 18.80 0.21 3.21
CA PHE A 43 18.07 1.39 3.67
C PHE A 43 18.73 2.69 3.21
N LYS A 44 20.07 2.74 3.27
CA LYS A 44 20.85 3.91 2.87
C LYS A 44 20.76 4.18 1.38
N TYR A 45 20.84 3.13 0.55
CA TYR A 45 20.85 3.23 -0.90
C TYR A 45 19.63 2.53 -1.50
N ASP A 46 18.92 3.23 -2.35
CA ASP A 46 17.72 2.71 -3.01
C ASP A 46 17.73 3.07 -4.49
N SER A 47 17.49 2.07 -5.34
CA SER A 47 17.53 2.24 -6.80
C SER A 47 16.40 3.13 -7.34
N VAL A 48 15.28 3.20 -6.62
CA VAL A 48 14.10 3.99 -6.99
C VAL A 48 14.09 5.32 -6.24
N HIS A 49 14.10 5.26 -4.89
CA HIS A 49 13.96 6.42 -4.01
C HIS A 49 15.29 7.09 -3.64
N ARG A 50 16.39 6.66 -4.27
CA ARG A 50 17.73 7.24 -4.10
C ARG A 50 18.29 7.09 -2.68
N GLY A 51 19.39 7.77 -2.41
CA GLY A 51 20.04 7.76 -1.10
C GLY A 51 19.15 8.35 0.00
N PHE A 52 19.20 7.74 1.19
CA PHE A 52 18.56 8.33 2.36
C PHE A 52 19.27 9.63 2.75
N ASN A 53 18.50 10.69 2.98
CA ASN A 53 19.05 11.98 3.41
C ASN A 53 19.28 11.97 4.92
N GLY A 54 20.45 11.48 5.33
CA GLY A 54 20.84 11.36 6.72
C GLY A 54 22.00 10.38 6.93
N THR A 55 22.35 10.16 8.18
CA THR A 55 23.42 9.22 8.56
C THR A 55 22.81 7.82 8.78
N VAL A 56 23.46 6.81 8.23
CA VAL A 56 23.12 5.39 8.44
C VAL A 56 24.38 4.59 8.69
N THR A 57 24.44 3.96 9.85
CA THR A 57 25.51 3.03 10.24
C THR A 57 24.92 1.80 10.90
N ALA A 58 25.67 0.74 11.03
CA ALA A 58 25.26 -0.48 11.71
C ALA A 58 26.39 -1.11 12.50
N ASP A 59 26.06 -1.81 13.57
CA ASP A 59 26.87 -2.84 14.20
C ASP A 59 26.21 -4.22 13.96
N ASP A 60 26.61 -5.27 14.67
CA ASP A 60 26.11 -6.63 14.47
C ASP A 60 24.63 -6.80 14.90
N GLU A 61 24.15 -5.95 15.81
CA GLU A 61 22.81 -6.08 16.41
C GLU A 61 21.88 -4.89 16.12
N HIS A 62 22.41 -3.78 15.60
CA HIS A 62 21.64 -2.54 15.49
C HIS A 62 21.92 -1.80 14.19
N ILE A 63 20.92 -1.06 13.75
CA ILE A 63 21.06 0.01 12.75
C ILE A 63 20.89 1.35 13.48
N TYR A 64 21.74 2.30 13.13
CA TYR A 64 21.71 3.68 13.65
C TYR A 64 21.33 4.62 12.51
N ILE A 65 20.22 5.32 12.66
CA ILE A 65 19.69 6.27 11.66
C ILE A 65 19.54 7.63 12.35
N ASN A 66 20.31 8.64 11.92
CA ASN A 66 20.30 9.97 12.55
C ASN A 66 20.41 9.90 14.08
N ASN A 67 21.30 9.04 14.59
CA ASN A 67 21.51 8.74 16.01
C ASN A 67 20.36 7.97 16.71
N LYS A 68 19.28 7.61 16.02
CA LYS A 68 18.27 6.68 16.56
C LYS A 68 18.79 5.25 16.43
N LYS A 69 18.80 4.53 17.54
CA LYS A 69 19.25 3.14 17.62
C LYS A 69 18.06 2.21 17.43
N ILE A 70 18.12 1.32 16.46
CA ILE A 70 17.06 0.34 16.14
C ILE A 70 17.65 -1.06 16.25
N LYS A 71 17.03 -1.92 17.06
CA LYS A 71 17.47 -3.30 17.25
C LYS A 71 17.12 -4.16 16.02
N ILE A 72 18.06 -4.99 15.58
CA ILE A 72 17.83 -5.96 14.51
C ILE A 72 17.66 -7.35 15.12
N LEU A 73 16.62 -8.03 14.69
CA LEU A 73 16.25 -9.39 15.05
C LEU A 73 16.21 -10.25 13.79
N ALA A 74 16.44 -11.56 13.93
CA ALA A 74 16.45 -12.51 12.80
C ALA A 74 15.64 -13.76 13.13
N GLU A 75 14.40 -13.56 13.63
CA GLU A 75 13.52 -14.65 14.07
C GLU A 75 12.50 -14.99 12.97
N ARG A 76 12.35 -16.29 12.68
CA ARG A 76 11.38 -16.79 11.68
C ARG A 76 9.97 -16.91 12.21
N ASP A 77 9.86 -17.27 13.49
CA ASP A 77 8.58 -17.46 14.17
C ASP A 77 8.19 -16.17 14.92
N PRO A 78 7.16 -15.46 14.48
CA PRO A 78 6.76 -14.22 15.12
C PRO A 78 6.37 -14.36 16.60
N SER A 79 5.97 -15.55 17.04
CA SER A 79 5.58 -15.81 18.43
C SER A 79 6.77 -15.81 19.41
N LEU A 80 7.99 -15.94 18.87
CA LEU A 80 9.25 -15.94 19.66
C LEU A 80 9.92 -14.54 19.70
N LEU A 81 9.33 -13.55 19.03
CA LEU A 81 9.88 -12.21 19.02
C LEU A 81 9.69 -11.52 20.39
N PRO A 82 10.65 -10.73 20.87
CA PRO A 82 10.62 -10.17 22.23
C PRO A 82 9.76 -8.89 22.33
N TRP A 83 8.56 -8.88 21.76
CA TRP A 83 7.73 -7.70 21.72
C TRP A 83 7.30 -7.22 23.09
N LYS A 84 7.02 -8.15 24.01
CA LYS A 84 6.69 -7.82 25.40
C LYS A 84 7.85 -7.14 26.12
N GLU A 85 9.07 -7.65 25.96
CA GLU A 85 10.28 -7.09 26.61
C GLU A 85 10.62 -5.70 26.08
N LEU A 86 10.42 -5.51 24.77
CA LEU A 86 10.65 -4.23 24.09
C LEU A 86 9.50 -3.23 24.28
N ASN A 87 8.40 -3.65 24.91
CA ASN A 87 7.17 -2.86 25.11
C ASN A 87 6.62 -2.32 23.79
N ILE A 88 6.48 -3.21 22.78
CA ILE A 88 5.96 -2.83 21.46
C ILE A 88 4.45 -2.60 21.52
N ASP A 89 4.03 -1.40 21.14
CA ASP A 89 2.61 -1.05 21.04
C ASP A 89 2.02 -1.57 19.72
N LEU A 90 2.76 -1.43 18.62
CA LEU A 90 2.26 -1.75 17.28
C LEU A 90 3.35 -2.45 16.44
N VAL A 91 2.96 -3.52 15.74
CA VAL A 91 3.80 -4.18 14.73
C VAL A 91 3.30 -3.85 13.33
N ILE A 92 4.20 -3.43 12.45
CA ILE A 92 3.95 -3.40 11.00
C ILE A 92 4.40 -4.74 10.42
N GLU A 93 3.43 -5.57 10.03
CA GLU A 93 3.68 -6.85 9.37
C GLU A 93 3.86 -6.62 7.86
N SER A 94 5.10 -6.64 7.39
CA SER A 94 5.48 -6.35 5.99
C SER A 94 6.32 -7.45 5.33
N THR A 95 6.27 -8.68 5.86
CA THR A 95 6.91 -9.84 5.24
C THR A 95 6.12 -10.39 4.04
N GLY A 96 4.81 -10.12 3.98
CA GLY A 96 3.89 -10.72 3.03
C GLY A 96 3.57 -12.21 3.32
N LYS A 97 4.01 -12.76 4.46
CA LYS A 97 3.81 -14.15 4.86
C LYS A 97 2.70 -14.32 5.89
N PHE A 98 2.63 -13.46 6.88
CA PHE A 98 1.68 -13.54 8.00
C PHE A 98 0.47 -12.65 7.77
N THR A 99 -0.20 -12.82 6.62
CA THR A 99 -1.31 -11.97 6.17
C THR A 99 -2.70 -12.45 6.61
N SER A 100 -2.79 -13.61 7.28
CA SER A 100 -4.02 -14.13 7.89
C SER A 100 -4.15 -13.65 9.34
N HIS A 101 -5.36 -13.78 9.91
CA HIS A 101 -5.60 -13.51 11.33
C HIS A 101 -4.65 -14.33 12.21
N ILE A 102 -4.59 -15.66 12.00
CA ILE A 102 -3.73 -16.58 12.76
C ILE A 102 -2.25 -16.20 12.61
N GLY A 103 -1.83 -15.79 11.43
CA GLY A 103 -0.45 -15.35 11.20
C GLY A 103 -0.09 -14.08 11.97
N ALA A 104 -0.96 -13.08 11.94
CA ALA A 104 -0.74 -11.82 12.63
C ALA A 104 -0.91 -11.94 14.16
N GLU A 105 -1.80 -12.83 14.65
CA GLU A 105 -2.03 -13.10 16.06
C GLU A 105 -0.76 -13.57 16.79
N GLN A 106 0.19 -14.17 16.08
CA GLN A 106 1.48 -14.56 16.65
C GLN A 106 2.26 -13.37 17.23
N HIS A 107 2.13 -12.18 16.64
CA HIS A 107 2.73 -10.98 17.19
C HIS A 107 2.05 -10.51 18.48
N LEU A 108 0.73 -10.70 18.59
CA LEU A 108 -0.01 -10.42 19.83
C LEU A 108 0.40 -11.39 20.93
N ALA A 109 0.56 -12.69 20.60
CA ALA A 109 1.04 -13.70 21.52
C ALA A 109 2.46 -13.39 22.02
N ALA A 110 3.32 -12.80 21.17
CA ALA A 110 4.65 -12.31 21.53
C ALA A 110 4.64 -11.04 22.39
N GLY A 111 3.48 -10.40 22.57
CA GLY A 111 3.28 -9.27 23.47
C GLY A 111 3.11 -7.91 22.81
N ALA A 112 2.98 -7.82 21.50
CA ALA A 112 2.52 -6.59 20.84
C ALA A 112 1.06 -6.33 21.17
N LYS A 113 0.66 -5.04 21.25
CA LYS A 113 -0.74 -4.70 21.54
C LYS A 113 -1.61 -4.68 20.28
N GLN A 114 -1.02 -4.36 19.14
CA GLN A 114 -1.71 -4.25 17.86
C GLN A 114 -0.81 -4.62 16.68
N VAL A 115 -1.41 -5.05 15.57
CA VAL A 115 -0.72 -5.40 14.33
C VAL A 115 -1.41 -4.75 13.13
N ILE A 116 -0.65 -4.10 12.26
CA ILE A 116 -1.11 -3.69 10.93
C ILE A 116 -0.46 -4.59 9.89
N ILE A 117 -1.26 -5.32 9.14
CA ILE A 117 -0.82 -6.11 7.99
C ILE A 117 -0.70 -5.18 6.78
N SER A 118 0.50 -5.07 6.20
CA SER A 118 0.77 -4.27 5.02
C SER A 118 0.43 -5.00 3.70
N ALA A 119 -0.66 -5.75 3.71
CA ALA A 119 -1.18 -6.51 2.57
C ALA A 119 -2.68 -6.77 2.75
N PRO A 120 -3.43 -7.09 1.68
CA PRO A 120 -4.79 -7.57 1.83
C PRO A 120 -4.81 -8.87 2.64
N SER A 121 -5.65 -8.95 3.66
CA SER A 121 -5.90 -10.22 4.34
C SER A 121 -6.88 -11.07 3.54
N ALA A 122 -6.59 -12.36 3.43
CA ALA A 122 -7.54 -13.34 2.89
C ALA A 122 -8.65 -13.67 3.91
N ASP A 123 -8.41 -13.35 5.17
CA ASP A 123 -9.31 -13.61 6.28
C ASP A 123 -10.27 -12.43 6.47
N LYS A 124 -11.56 -12.70 6.32
CA LYS A 124 -12.62 -11.69 6.44
C LYS A 124 -12.79 -11.15 7.87
N SER A 125 -12.26 -11.84 8.87
CA SER A 125 -12.28 -11.39 10.26
C SER A 125 -11.33 -10.23 10.53
N VAL A 126 -10.35 -10.00 9.63
CA VAL A 126 -9.40 -8.88 9.72
C VAL A 126 -10.02 -7.64 9.07
N PRO A 127 -10.34 -6.59 9.84
CA PRO A 127 -10.87 -5.36 9.28
C PRO A 127 -9.87 -4.71 8.32
N THR A 128 -10.38 -4.27 7.17
CA THR A 128 -9.57 -3.60 6.15
C THR A 128 -9.83 -2.10 6.20
N VAL A 129 -8.77 -1.32 6.38
CA VAL A 129 -8.81 0.14 6.46
C VAL A 129 -8.20 0.74 5.20
N VAL A 130 -8.94 1.65 4.58
CA VAL A 130 -8.47 2.55 3.51
C VAL A 130 -8.81 3.97 3.93
N LEU A 131 -7.80 4.71 4.33
CA LEU A 131 -7.96 6.09 4.83
C LEU A 131 -8.60 7.01 3.79
N GLY A 132 -9.51 7.88 4.24
CA GLY A 132 -10.32 8.74 3.40
C GLY A 132 -11.49 8.02 2.70
N VAL A 133 -11.59 6.69 2.86
CA VAL A 133 -12.64 5.90 2.21
C VAL A 133 -13.57 5.24 3.21
N ASN A 134 -13.05 4.42 4.12
CA ASN A 134 -13.87 3.68 5.09
C ASN A 134 -13.36 3.75 6.54
N ASP A 135 -12.35 4.55 6.82
CA ASP A 135 -11.75 4.71 8.15
C ASP A 135 -12.77 5.10 9.23
N GLY A 136 -13.75 5.94 8.91
CA GLY A 136 -14.85 6.27 9.82
C GLY A 136 -15.84 5.13 10.14
N MET A 137 -15.71 3.98 9.45
CA MET A 137 -16.57 2.79 9.64
C MET A 137 -15.83 1.61 10.26
N VAL A 138 -14.52 1.70 10.43
CA VAL A 138 -13.67 0.64 10.96
C VAL A 138 -13.21 1.00 12.37
N ASP A 139 -13.32 0.04 13.30
CA ASP A 139 -12.76 0.21 14.64
C ASP A 139 -11.22 0.13 14.59
N LEU A 140 -10.57 1.27 14.73
CA LEU A 140 -9.10 1.37 14.75
C LEU A 140 -8.47 0.80 16.02
N HIS A 141 -9.24 0.49 17.08
CA HIS A 141 -8.74 -0.26 18.24
C HIS A 141 -8.69 -1.78 18.01
N SER A 142 -9.16 -2.27 16.86
CA SER A 142 -9.07 -3.69 16.54
C SER A 142 -7.63 -4.17 16.65
N PRO A 143 -7.35 -5.31 17.30
CA PRO A 143 -5.99 -5.77 17.57
C PRO A 143 -5.22 -6.13 16.31
N ILE A 144 -5.91 -6.46 15.22
CA ILE A 144 -5.32 -6.73 13.92
C ILE A 144 -6.09 -5.97 12.86
N LEU A 145 -5.37 -5.19 12.06
CA LEU A 145 -5.91 -4.42 10.94
C LEU A 145 -5.14 -4.76 9.65
N SER A 146 -5.80 -4.59 8.52
CA SER A 146 -5.15 -4.62 7.21
C SER A 146 -5.26 -3.25 6.54
N ASN A 147 -4.15 -2.71 6.03
CA ASN A 147 -4.15 -1.49 5.21
C ASN A 147 -4.38 -1.80 3.72
N ALA A 148 -4.97 -2.95 3.39
CA ALA A 148 -5.21 -3.40 2.01
C ALA A 148 -3.92 -3.45 1.16
N SER A 149 -4.05 -3.21 -0.16
CA SER A 149 -2.92 -3.10 -1.09
C SER A 149 -2.78 -1.68 -1.64
N CYS A 150 -1.63 -1.39 -2.26
CA CYS A 150 -1.41 -0.14 -2.98
C CYS A 150 -2.47 0.10 -4.07
N THR A 151 -2.80 -0.92 -4.84
CA THR A 151 -3.85 -0.86 -5.87
C THR A 151 -5.23 -0.60 -5.24
N THR A 152 -5.54 -1.25 -4.12
CA THR A 152 -6.81 -1.03 -3.41
C THR A 152 -6.92 0.39 -2.90
N ASN A 153 -5.86 0.94 -2.29
CA ASN A 153 -5.82 2.32 -1.84
C ASN A 153 -6.02 3.32 -2.99
N ASN A 154 -5.46 3.04 -4.17
CA ASN A 154 -5.65 3.87 -5.35
C ASN A 154 -7.08 3.80 -5.87
N VAL A 155 -7.59 2.61 -6.18
CA VAL A 155 -8.89 2.46 -6.84
C VAL A 155 -10.08 2.77 -5.92
N ALA A 156 -9.95 2.56 -4.61
CA ALA A 156 -11.03 2.84 -3.65
C ALA A 156 -11.43 4.31 -3.63
N VAL A 157 -10.46 5.21 -3.80
CA VAL A 157 -10.70 6.66 -3.96
C VAL A 157 -11.56 6.93 -5.18
N MET A 158 -11.20 6.36 -6.33
CA MET A 158 -11.96 6.53 -7.57
C MET A 158 -13.37 5.95 -7.47
N VAL A 159 -13.51 4.75 -6.91
CA VAL A 159 -14.80 4.09 -6.68
C VAL A 159 -15.68 4.93 -5.77
N LYS A 160 -15.15 5.43 -4.65
CA LYS A 160 -15.91 6.29 -3.71
C LYS A 160 -16.49 7.51 -4.41
N ILE A 161 -15.67 8.27 -5.12
CA ILE A 161 -16.10 9.51 -5.78
C ILE A 161 -17.15 9.22 -6.85
N LEU A 162 -16.95 8.20 -7.68
CA LEU A 162 -17.90 7.87 -8.74
C LEU A 162 -19.21 7.30 -8.19
N ASP A 163 -19.13 6.46 -7.18
CA ASP A 163 -20.32 5.81 -6.60
C ASP A 163 -21.19 6.79 -5.82
N GLU A 164 -20.59 7.65 -5.00
CA GLU A 164 -21.32 8.65 -4.21
C GLU A 164 -22.02 9.70 -5.10
N ASN A 165 -21.42 10.09 -6.22
CA ASN A 165 -22.00 11.12 -7.09
C ASN A 165 -22.99 10.56 -8.12
N TRP A 166 -22.69 9.40 -8.69
CA TRP A 166 -23.46 8.88 -9.84
C TRP A 166 -23.98 7.45 -9.70
N GLY A 167 -23.50 6.70 -8.70
CA GLY A 167 -23.87 5.31 -8.45
C GLY A 167 -23.33 4.35 -9.50
N ILE A 168 -22.43 3.47 -9.10
CA ILE A 168 -21.86 2.45 -10.00
C ILE A 168 -22.87 1.31 -10.22
N ILE A 169 -23.07 0.92 -11.48
CA ILE A 169 -23.86 -0.26 -11.87
C ILE A 169 -22.95 -1.48 -11.89
N ASP A 170 -21.90 -1.41 -12.70
CA ASP A 170 -20.86 -2.42 -12.87
C ASP A 170 -19.55 -1.78 -13.33
N GLY A 171 -18.45 -2.52 -13.31
CA GLY A 171 -17.17 -1.97 -13.76
C GLY A 171 -16.04 -2.99 -13.78
N TYR A 172 -14.95 -2.59 -14.42
CA TYR A 172 -13.75 -3.39 -14.53
C TYR A 172 -12.50 -2.58 -14.15
N ILE A 173 -11.68 -3.15 -13.26
CA ILE A 173 -10.46 -2.56 -12.76
C ILE A 173 -9.29 -3.22 -13.48
N THR A 174 -8.53 -2.44 -14.25
CA THR A 174 -7.28 -2.92 -14.84
C THR A 174 -6.12 -2.13 -14.24
N THR A 175 -5.26 -2.81 -13.48
CA THR A 175 -4.03 -2.16 -13.01
C THR A 175 -2.86 -2.53 -13.91
N VAL A 176 -2.20 -1.50 -14.48
CA VAL A 176 -0.88 -1.62 -15.11
C VAL A 176 0.14 -1.32 -14.02
N HIS A 177 0.80 -2.38 -13.55
CA HIS A 177 1.55 -2.35 -12.32
C HIS A 177 3.03 -2.60 -12.57
N SER A 178 3.89 -1.84 -11.90
CA SER A 178 5.32 -2.10 -11.88
C SER A 178 5.64 -3.53 -11.40
N MET A 179 6.81 -4.02 -11.74
CA MET A 179 7.28 -5.31 -11.22
C MET A 179 7.51 -5.24 -9.71
N THR A 180 7.31 -6.34 -9.03
CA THR A 180 7.46 -6.46 -7.57
C THR A 180 8.31 -7.67 -7.20
N GLY A 181 8.79 -7.72 -5.96
CA GLY A 181 9.72 -8.76 -5.49
C GLY A 181 9.17 -10.18 -5.45
N ASP A 182 7.88 -10.39 -5.74
CA ASP A 182 7.26 -11.70 -5.93
C ASP A 182 7.51 -12.28 -7.34
N GLN A 183 8.03 -11.48 -8.26
CA GLN A 183 8.35 -11.88 -9.63
C GLN A 183 9.84 -12.25 -9.76
N SER A 184 10.14 -13.13 -10.68
CA SER A 184 11.51 -13.53 -11.00
C SER A 184 12.13 -12.58 -12.03
N LEU A 185 13.43 -12.25 -11.87
CA LEU A 185 14.18 -11.45 -12.85
C LEU A 185 14.32 -12.20 -14.19
N HIS A 186 14.59 -13.50 -14.14
CA HIS A 186 14.61 -14.44 -15.25
C HIS A 186 13.56 -15.53 -15.05
N ASP A 187 13.33 -16.34 -16.09
CA ASP A 187 12.41 -17.47 -16.02
C ASP A 187 12.77 -18.39 -14.85
N ALA A 188 11.84 -18.59 -13.92
CA ALA A 188 12.03 -19.41 -12.74
C ALA A 188 10.68 -20.01 -12.25
N PRO A 189 10.70 -21.11 -11.49
CA PRO A 189 9.47 -21.70 -10.97
C PRO A 189 8.63 -20.72 -10.15
N HIS A 190 7.34 -20.62 -10.50
CA HIS A 190 6.35 -19.83 -9.79
C HIS A 190 4.98 -20.51 -9.92
N LYS A 191 4.11 -20.41 -8.90
CA LYS A 191 2.75 -20.98 -8.91
C LYS A 191 1.84 -20.41 -10.02
N ASP A 192 2.03 -19.15 -10.37
CA ASP A 192 1.45 -18.52 -11.55
C ASP A 192 2.48 -18.62 -12.69
N LEU A 193 2.19 -19.39 -13.73
CA LEU A 193 3.10 -19.63 -14.85
C LEU A 193 3.40 -18.38 -15.68
N ARG A 194 2.55 -17.36 -15.65
CA ARG A 194 2.84 -16.07 -16.29
C ARG A 194 3.85 -15.28 -15.47
N ARG A 195 3.76 -15.30 -14.13
CA ARG A 195 4.77 -14.69 -13.24
C ARG A 195 6.07 -15.48 -13.17
N ALA A 196 6.10 -16.71 -13.68
CA ALA A 196 7.32 -17.49 -13.84
C ALA A 196 8.27 -16.94 -14.92
N ARG A 197 7.79 -15.98 -15.74
CA ARG A 197 8.57 -15.39 -16.84
C ARG A 197 9.30 -14.14 -16.36
N ALA A 198 10.39 -13.81 -17.09
CA ALA A 198 11.27 -12.68 -16.77
C ALA A 198 10.52 -11.35 -16.65
N ALA A 199 10.45 -10.81 -15.45
CA ALA A 199 9.73 -9.57 -15.12
C ALA A 199 10.37 -8.35 -15.83
N SER A 200 11.68 -8.37 -16.03
CA SER A 200 12.44 -7.28 -16.63
C SER A 200 12.24 -7.14 -18.14
N ALA A 201 11.64 -8.15 -18.80
CA ALA A 201 11.54 -8.22 -20.26
C ALA A 201 10.12 -8.54 -20.77
N SER A 202 9.13 -8.70 -19.88
CA SER A 202 7.82 -9.21 -20.27
C SER A 202 6.68 -8.35 -19.75
N ILE A 203 5.63 -8.18 -20.57
CA ILE A 203 4.31 -7.74 -20.11
C ILE A 203 3.58 -9.00 -19.61
N ILE A 204 3.19 -9.01 -18.33
CA ILE A 204 2.69 -10.21 -17.67
C ILE A 204 1.24 -9.96 -17.19
N PRO A 205 0.22 -10.44 -17.94
CA PRO A 205 -1.16 -10.45 -17.44
C PRO A 205 -1.27 -11.41 -16.26
N THR A 206 -1.96 -10.98 -15.19
CA THR A 206 -2.13 -11.75 -13.96
C THR A 206 -3.41 -11.37 -13.24
N SER A 207 -3.77 -12.12 -12.23
CA SER A 207 -4.88 -11.74 -11.35
C SER A 207 -4.53 -10.56 -10.45
N THR A 208 -5.53 -9.79 -10.05
CA THR A 208 -5.45 -8.81 -8.97
C THR A 208 -6.52 -9.09 -7.92
N GLY A 209 -6.15 -8.94 -6.65
CA GLY A 209 -7.12 -9.00 -5.55
C GLY A 209 -7.91 -7.70 -5.34
N ALA A 210 -7.61 -6.65 -6.12
CA ALA A 210 -8.19 -5.32 -5.89
C ALA A 210 -9.72 -5.30 -6.01
N ALA A 211 -10.30 -5.91 -7.06
CA ALA A 211 -11.76 -5.96 -7.21
C ALA A 211 -12.44 -6.63 -6.00
N LYS A 212 -11.88 -7.74 -5.50
CA LYS A 212 -12.41 -8.41 -4.30
C LYS A 212 -12.26 -7.55 -3.05
N ALA A 213 -11.13 -6.87 -2.89
CA ALA A 213 -10.91 -5.97 -1.76
C ALA A 213 -11.88 -4.77 -1.79
N ILE A 214 -12.12 -4.20 -2.97
CA ILE A 214 -13.09 -3.11 -3.15
C ILE A 214 -14.49 -3.57 -2.75
N THR A 215 -14.91 -4.79 -3.09
CA THR A 215 -16.24 -5.30 -2.69
C THR A 215 -16.35 -5.63 -1.19
N THR A 216 -15.24 -5.72 -0.48
CA THR A 216 -15.24 -5.76 1.00
C THR A 216 -15.48 -4.37 1.58
N ILE A 217 -14.90 -3.33 0.99
CA ILE A 217 -15.05 -1.93 1.39
C ILE A 217 -16.42 -1.38 0.99
N PHE A 218 -16.91 -1.76 -0.20
CA PHE A 218 -18.21 -1.37 -0.77
C PHE A 218 -19.08 -2.63 -0.99
N PRO A 219 -19.73 -3.19 0.03
CA PRO A 219 -20.44 -4.49 -0.08
C PRO A 219 -21.56 -4.50 -1.12
N HIS A 220 -22.20 -3.36 -1.39
CA HIS A 220 -23.26 -3.23 -2.39
C HIS A 220 -22.77 -3.36 -3.85
N LEU A 221 -21.44 -3.30 -4.07
CA LEU A 221 -20.80 -3.55 -5.36
C LEU A 221 -20.35 -5.01 -5.53
N ASN A 222 -20.66 -5.89 -4.57
CA ASN A 222 -20.33 -7.31 -4.69
C ASN A 222 -20.99 -7.94 -5.93
N GLY A 223 -20.19 -8.66 -6.73
CA GLY A 223 -20.63 -9.27 -7.99
C GLY A 223 -20.75 -8.29 -9.17
N LYS A 224 -20.46 -6.99 -8.96
CA LYS A 224 -20.56 -5.96 -10.01
C LYS A 224 -19.20 -5.49 -10.52
N LEU A 225 -18.12 -5.76 -9.78
CA LEU A 225 -16.77 -5.35 -10.15
C LEU A 225 -15.90 -6.54 -10.51
N GLY A 226 -15.29 -6.48 -11.69
CA GLY A 226 -14.23 -7.37 -12.12
C GLY A 226 -12.86 -6.70 -12.07
N GLY A 227 -11.78 -7.48 -12.23
CA GLY A 227 -10.46 -6.87 -12.31
C GLY A 227 -9.35 -7.81 -12.76
N ALA A 228 -8.33 -7.22 -13.38
CA ALA A 228 -7.11 -7.89 -13.82
C ALA A 228 -5.88 -7.00 -13.53
N GLY A 229 -4.72 -7.64 -13.43
CA GLY A 229 -3.43 -6.97 -13.34
C GLY A 229 -2.60 -7.22 -14.59
N ILE A 230 -1.82 -6.23 -14.98
CA ILE A 230 -0.81 -6.33 -16.03
C ILE A 230 0.50 -5.84 -15.43
N ARG A 231 1.45 -6.76 -15.20
CA ARG A 231 2.80 -6.37 -14.78
C ARG A 231 3.61 -5.91 -15.98
N VAL A 232 4.34 -4.82 -15.81
CA VAL A 232 5.19 -4.23 -16.83
C VAL A 232 6.63 -4.09 -16.32
N PRO A 233 7.65 -4.10 -17.19
CA PRO A 233 9.06 -4.00 -16.81
C PRO A 233 9.46 -2.58 -16.39
N VAL A 234 8.78 -2.05 -15.39
CA VAL A 234 9.01 -0.75 -14.75
C VAL A 234 9.29 -0.99 -13.28
N LEU A 235 10.29 -0.33 -12.71
CA LEU A 235 10.73 -0.58 -11.32
C LEU A 235 9.70 -0.12 -10.28
N ASN A 236 9.03 1.00 -10.54
CA ASN A 236 8.03 1.60 -9.66
C ASN A 236 7.17 2.58 -10.47
N GLY A 237 6.01 2.96 -9.94
CA GLY A 237 5.03 3.76 -10.64
C GLY A 237 4.03 2.89 -11.41
N SER A 238 2.79 2.91 -10.96
CA SER A 238 1.70 2.09 -11.46
C SER A 238 0.49 2.98 -11.78
N LEU A 239 -0.44 2.47 -12.56
CA LEU A 239 -1.73 3.13 -12.79
C LEU A 239 -2.87 2.11 -12.69
N THR A 240 -4.06 2.62 -12.34
CA THR A 240 -5.31 1.88 -12.46
C THR A 240 -6.20 2.57 -13.49
N ASP A 241 -6.62 1.80 -14.48
CA ASP A 241 -7.71 2.12 -15.40
C ASP A 241 -9.00 1.54 -14.80
N PHE A 242 -9.93 2.39 -14.42
CA PHE A 242 -11.24 1.96 -13.95
C PHE A 242 -12.30 2.39 -14.95
N THR A 243 -12.86 1.39 -15.63
CA THR A 243 -13.96 1.57 -16.59
C THR A 243 -15.23 1.03 -15.98
N CYS A 244 -16.32 1.83 -15.94
CA CYS A 244 -17.57 1.46 -15.30
C CYS A 244 -18.80 2.05 -16.00
N SER A 245 -19.96 1.46 -15.71
CA SER A 245 -21.28 2.00 -16.05
C SER A 245 -21.86 2.69 -14.80
N LEU A 246 -22.46 3.87 -14.98
CA LEU A 246 -23.02 4.69 -13.91
C LEU A 246 -24.54 4.81 -14.05
N LYS A 247 -25.26 4.90 -12.92
CA LYS A 247 -26.74 5.08 -12.91
C LYS A 247 -27.16 6.44 -13.47
N LYS A 248 -26.35 7.47 -13.19
CA LYS A 248 -26.52 8.80 -13.76
C LYS A 248 -25.32 9.08 -14.66
N GLN A 249 -25.55 9.53 -15.87
CA GLN A 249 -24.48 9.80 -16.85
C GLN A 249 -23.87 11.19 -16.61
N PRO A 250 -22.61 11.29 -16.14
CA PRO A 250 -21.90 12.56 -16.06
C PRO A 250 -21.27 12.93 -17.40
N THR A 251 -20.93 14.20 -17.54
CA THR A 251 -19.96 14.66 -18.54
C THR A 251 -18.53 14.47 -18.00
N VAL A 252 -17.54 14.48 -18.90
CA VAL A 252 -16.11 14.48 -18.54
C VAL A 252 -15.79 15.63 -17.57
N GLN A 253 -16.34 16.83 -17.85
CA GLN A 253 -16.12 18.01 -17.00
C GLN A 253 -16.67 17.82 -15.58
N GLN A 254 -17.87 17.22 -15.44
CA GLN A 254 -18.44 16.94 -14.11
C GLN A 254 -17.61 15.94 -13.31
N ILE A 255 -17.07 14.91 -13.98
CA ILE A 255 -16.17 13.95 -13.33
C ILE A 255 -14.91 14.66 -12.84
N ASN A 256 -14.22 15.38 -13.74
CA ASN A 256 -12.97 16.06 -13.41
C ASN A 256 -13.16 17.06 -12.26
N GLU A 257 -14.26 17.83 -12.28
CA GLU A 257 -14.59 18.76 -11.20
C GLU A 257 -14.82 18.07 -9.86
N ALA A 258 -15.53 16.92 -9.83
CA ALA A 258 -15.76 16.16 -8.61
C ALA A 258 -14.45 15.62 -8.02
N PHE A 259 -13.54 15.13 -8.86
CA PHE A 259 -12.23 14.69 -8.41
C PHE A 259 -11.36 15.84 -7.90
N LYS A 260 -11.39 16.99 -8.57
CA LYS A 260 -10.69 18.20 -8.14
C LYS A 260 -11.18 18.68 -6.79
N GLN A 261 -12.50 18.79 -6.62
CA GLN A 261 -13.11 19.19 -5.33
C GLN A 261 -12.77 18.21 -4.20
N ALA A 262 -12.72 16.90 -4.49
CA ALA A 262 -12.32 15.92 -3.51
C ALA A 262 -10.83 16.06 -3.11
N ALA A 263 -9.95 16.31 -4.08
CA ALA A 263 -8.51 16.51 -3.85
C ALA A 263 -8.23 17.81 -3.07
N ASP A 264 -8.94 18.90 -3.39
CA ASP A 264 -8.79 20.19 -2.70
C ASP A 264 -9.46 20.18 -1.30
N GLY A 265 -10.30 19.19 -1.00
CA GLY A 265 -11.14 19.12 0.19
C GLY A 265 -10.97 17.85 1.02
N PRO A 266 -11.98 16.95 1.06
CA PRO A 266 -12.03 15.85 2.03
C PRO A 266 -10.98 14.76 1.79
N MET A 267 -10.36 14.71 0.62
CA MET A 267 -9.31 13.74 0.27
C MET A 267 -7.93 14.39 0.09
N LYS A 268 -7.76 15.59 0.61
CA LYS A 268 -6.46 16.25 0.62
C LYS A 268 -5.40 15.31 1.21
N ASP A 269 -4.20 15.31 0.65
CA ASP A 269 -3.06 14.46 1.00
C ASP A 269 -3.26 12.94 0.71
N ILE A 270 -4.46 12.53 0.21
CA ILE A 270 -4.78 11.16 -0.22
C ILE A 270 -4.95 11.11 -1.74
N LEU A 271 -5.64 12.09 -2.30
CA LEU A 271 -5.90 12.25 -3.73
C LEU A 271 -5.21 13.51 -4.23
N GLU A 272 -4.45 13.38 -5.31
CA GLU A 272 -3.93 14.48 -6.11
C GLU A 272 -4.70 14.55 -7.43
N TYR A 273 -4.94 15.75 -7.94
CA TYR A 273 -5.55 16.01 -9.24
C TYR A 273 -4.52 16.64 -10.18
N THR A 274 -4.38 16.09 -11.38
CA THR A 274 -3.48 16.65 -12.39
C THR A 274 -4.15 16.82 -13.76
N GLU A 275 -3.73 17.85 -14.49
CA GLU A 275 -4.01 18.06 -15.90
C GLU A 275 -2.74 17.97 -16.74
N ASP A 276 -1.61 17.60 -16.15
CA ASP A 276 -0.34 17.44 -16.85
C ASP A 276 -0.26 16.04 -17.51
N PRO A 277 0.39 15.93 -18.69
CA PRO A 277 0.57 14.66 -19.38
C PRO A 277 1.69 13.83 -18.75
N ILE A 278 1.47 13.35 -17.53
CA ILE A 278 2.45 12.60 -16.74
C ILE A 278 2.58 11.13 -17.17
N VAL A 279 3.73 10.55 -16.81
CA VAL A 279 4.03 9.12 -16.98
C VAL A 279 4.57 8.53 -15.67
N SER A 280 4.80 7.22 -15.63
CA SER A 280 5.18 6.49 -14.42
C SER A 280 6.42 7.03 -13.69
N THR A 281 7.37 7.64 -14.40
CA THR A 281 8.58 8.22 -13.79
C THR A 281 8.33 9.54 -13.06
N ASP A 282 7.27 10.26 -13.42
CA ASP A 282 6.95 11.58 -12.85
C ASP A 282 6.32 11.47 -11.46
N ILE A 283 5.73 10.31 -11.17
CA ILE A 283 5.04 10.07 -9.88
C ILE A 283 5.93 9.41 -8.82
N LEU A 284 7.21 9.18 -9.13
CA LEU A 284 8.13 8.55 -8.16
C LEU A 284 8.35 9.44 -6.95
N GLY A 285 8.12 8.89 -5.76
CA GLY A 285 8.19 9.61 -4.50
C GLY A 285 6.91 10.38 -4.12
N ASN A 286 5.86 10.32 -4.94
CA ASN A 286 4.59 10.98 -4.64
C ASN A 286 3.85 10.23 -3.51
N PRO A 287 3.46 10.91 -2.41
CA PRO A 287 2.84 10.27 -1.24
C PRO A 287 1.35 9.99 -1.38
N HIS A 288 0.67 10.50 -2.43
CA HIS A 288 -0.77 10.30 -2.59
C HIS A 288 -1.10 8.84 -2.96
N SER A 289 -2.24 8.36 -2.46
CA SER A 289 -2.77 7.04 -2.83
C SER A 289 -3.25 6.98 -4.27
N CYS A 290 -3.74 8.11 -4.78
CA CYS A 290 -4.25 8.26 -6.14
C CYS A 290 -3.86 9.63 -6.67
N ILE A 291 -3.24 9.67 -7.85
CA ILE A 291 -3.04 10.89 -8.64
C ILE A 291 -3.99 10.75 -9.83
N PHE A 292 -5.10 11.46 -9.77
CA PHE A 292 -6.14 11.41 -10.79
C PHE A 292 -5.70 12.19 -12.04
N ASP A 293 -5.69 11.52 -13.18
CA ASP A 293 -5.31 12.08 -14.47
C ASP A 293 -6.56 12.54 -15.23
N ALA A 294 -6.81 13.85 -15.18
CA ALA A 294 -7.99 14.46 -15.79
C ALA A 294 -8.01 14.36 -17.33
N GLN A 295 -6.82 14.29 -17.96
CA GLN A 295 -6.72 14.18 -19.42
C GLN A 295 -7.13 12.78 -19.93
N LEU A 296 -7.08 11.76 -19.08
CA LEU A 296 -7.44 10.39 -19.43
C LEU A 296 -8.90 10.05 -19.10
N THR A 297 -9.68 11.00 -18.57
CA THR A 297 -11.11 10.81 -18.33
C THR A 297 -11.86 10.72 -19.66
N SER A 298 -12.71 9.72 -19.80
CA SER A 298 -13.51 9.50 -21.00
C SER A 298 -14.92 9.05 -20.68
N VAL A 299 -15.89 9.55 -21.43
CA VAL A 299 -17.29 9.11 -21.39
C VAL A 299 -17.73 8.79 -22.82
N ILE A 300 -18.07 7.52 -23.07
CA ILE A 300 -18.48 7.03 -24.39
C ILE A 300 -19.75 6.20 -24.22
N GLY A 301 -20.89 6.69 -24.73
CA GLY A 301 -22.18 6.04 -24.51
C GLY A 301 -22.47 5.88 -23.03
N GLY A 302 -22.64 4.63 -22.58
CA GLY A 302 -22.88 4.30 -21.17
C GLY A 302 -21.62 4.03 -20.35
N LEU A 303 -20.42 4.13 -20.93
CA LEU A 303 -19.16 3.81 -20.27
C LEU A 303 -18.45 5.08 -19.80
N THR A 304 -18.01 5.05 -18.56
CA THR A 304 -17.13 6.05 -17.94
C THR A 304 -15.79 5.40 -17.65
N LYS A 305 -14.72 6.06 -18.06
CA LYS A 305 -13.35 5.63 -17.78
C LYS A 305 -12.61 6.74 -17.02
N VAL A 306 -11.93 6.36 -15.95
CA VAL A 306 -11.01 7.21 -15.18
C VAL A 306 -9.69 6.49 -14.96
N VAL A 307 -8.62 7.27 -14.80
CA VAL A 307 -7.28 6.75 -14.55
C VAL A 307 -6.69 7.42 -13.32
N GLY A 308 -6.12 6.59 -12.43
CA GLY A 308 -5.38 7.05 -11.27
C GLY A 308 -3.98 6.46 -11.25
N TRP A 309 -2.94 7.31 -11.25
CA TRP A 309 -1.55 6.93 -11.03
C TRP A 309 -1.27 6.75 -9.55
N TYR A 310 -0.27 5.97 -9.21
CA TYR A 310 0.23 5.85 -7.83
C TYR A 310 1.67 5.33 -7.79
N ASP A 311 2.47 5.93 -6.92
CA ASP A 311 3.71 5.28 -6.49
C ASP A 311 3.34 4.13 -5.56
N ASN A 312 3.45 2.90 -6.06
CA ASN A 312 3.00 1.71 -5.34
C ASN A 312 3.82 1.40 -4.08
N GLU A 313 4.95 2.07 -3.89
CA GLU A 313 5.79 1.99 -2.68
C GLU A 313 5.58 3.22 -1.78
N MET A 314 5.82 4.44 -2.28
CA MET A 314 5.74 5.67 -1.49
C MET A 314 4.30 5.99 -1.08
N GLY A 315 3.36 6.02 -2.02
CA GLY A 315 1.95 6.31 -1.72
C GLY A 315 1.36 5.33 -0.72
N TYR A 316 1.65 4.03 -0.90
CA TYR A 316 1.20 3.00 0.04
C TYR A 316 1.85 3.12 1.43
N SER A 317 3.16 3.34 1.48
CA SER A 317 3.88 3.48 2.75
C SER A 317 3.48 4.75 3.48
N SER A 318 3.12 5.82 2.77
CA SER A 318 2.56 7.03 3.37
C SER A 318 1.21 6.76 4.05
N ARG A 319 0.32 5.99 3.41
CA ARG A 319 -0.95 5.57 4.05
C ARG A 319 -0.74 4.70 5.28
N LEU A 320 0.29 3.85 5.30
CA LEU A 320 0.66 3.12 6.52
C LEU A 320 1.10 4.06 7.64
N VAL A 321 1.88 5.09 7.32
CA VAL A 321 2.32 6.10 8.30
C VAL A 321 1.11 6.86 8.84
N ASP A 322 0.23 7.33 7.98
CA ASP A 322 -0.97 8.06 8.40
C ASP A 322 -1.87 7.21 9.29
N LEU A 323 -2.04 5.91 8.96
CA LEU A 323 -2.82 5.00 9.80
C LEU A 323 -2.19 4.82 11.18
N VAL A 324 -0.86 4.73 11.27
CA VAL A 324 -0.14 4.69 12.55
C VAL A 324 -0.32 6.00 13.33
N GLU A 325 -0.28 7.15 12.65
CA GLU A 325 -0.51 8.46 13.28
C GLU A 325 -1.95 8.57 13.82
N GLU A 326 -2.96 8.11 13.07
CA GLU A 326 -4.34 8.11 13.56
C GLU A 326 -4.51 7.20 14.79
N ILE A 327 -3.96 5.99 14.75
CA ILE A 327 -3.98 5.08 15.90
C ILE A 327 -3.24 5.67 17.11
N SER A 328 -2.16 6.41 16.89
CA SER A 328 -1.37 7.00 17.98
C SER A 328 -2.09 8.11 18.75
N LYS A 329 -3.17 8.66 18.19
CA LYS A 329 -4.01 9.70 18.80
C LYS A 329 -5.16 9.13 19.66
N LEU A 330 -5.43 7.83 19.50
CA LEU A 330 -6.47 7.10 20.25
C LEU A 330 -6.00 6.68 21.66
#